data_50113ddfa05f31b01a28bc44416c1790
#
_entry.id   50113ddfa05f31b01a28bc44416c1790
#
_cell.length_a   1.000
_cell.length_b   1.000
_cell.length_c   1.000
_cell.angle_alpha   90.00
_cell.angle_beta   90.00
_cell.angle_gamma   90.00
#
_symmetry.space_group_name_H-M   'P 1'
#
loop_
_entity.id
_entity.type
_entity.pdbx_description
1 polymer ?
#
loop_
_entity_poly.entity_id
_entity_poly.type
_entity_poly.pdbx_seq_one_letter_code
_entity_poly.pdbx_strand_id
1 'polypeptide(L)'
;MSKFVVVVFPNETRAYEGSRALKDLHVDGSLFLYGMAVIAKDAAGNVKVKESVDPGPLGTAVGVLLGGLVGVIGGPAGVVAGAAGGTVLGSLFDIVNLGVGEDYVTKVSEELGPGKTAIIAEVDENWTTPLDTRMGALNGTVLRTWRSDFEDDQIAKEVAAEEADFEALKAEYAQATAEAKANLKAKLDQAKADLKQADARLQARIDELNNEMDVRLAAQEKQMATAQAEAKEKIKKRMAAIRADYTARTAKLKQAWQLTKEALAA
;
A
#
# COMPACT_ATOMS: atom_id res chain seq x y z
N MET A 1 8.08 -2.94 -8.46
CA MET A 1 7.44 -2.89 -7.12
C MET A 1 7.14 -1.46 -6.76
N SER A 2 5.88 -1.20 -6.42
CA SER A 2 5.39 0.13 -6.06
C SER A 2 5.99 0.61 -4.73
N LYS A 3 6.36 1.88 -4.70
CA LYS A 3 6.91 2.55 -3.52
C LYS A 3 6.10 3.79 -3.20
N PHE A 4 5.94 4.05 -1.94
CA PHE A 4 5.58 5.38 -1.47
C PHE A 4 6.84 6.21 -1.28
N VAL A 5 6.86 7.37 -1.90
CA VAL A 5 7.97 8.32 -1.85
C VAL A 5 7.47 9.62 -1.26
N VAL A 6 8.17 10.11 -0.24
CA VAL A 6 7.99 11.47 0.27
C VAL A 6 9.30 12.22 0.02
N VAL A 7 9.19 13.38 -0.62
CA VAL A 7 10.34 14.26 -0.81
C VAL A 7 10.08 15.56 -0.08
N VAL A 8 10.90 15.86 0.92
CA VAL A 8 10.76 17.07 1.74
C VAL A 8 11.70 18.14 1.21
N PHE A 9 11.16 19.33 0.94
CA PHE A 9 11.86 20.48 0.42
C PHE A 9 11.89 21.65 1.41
N PRO A 10 12.89 22.52 1.33
CA PRO A 10 13.02 23.67 2.24
C PRO A 10 11.90 24.70 2.07
N ASN A 11 11.21 24.73 0.94
CA ASN A 11 10.12 25.67 0.66
C ASN A 11 9.21 25.18 -0.47
N GLU A 12 8.09 25.88 -0.65
CA GLU A 12 7.04 25.57 -1.62
C GLU A 12 7.53 25.68 -3.08
N THR A 13 8.38 26.66 -3.39
CA THR A 13 8.93 26.83 -4.75
C THR A 13 9.71 25.59 -5.19
N ARG A 14 10.60 25.08 -4.32
CA ARG A 14 11.39 23.88 -4.61
C ARG A 14 10.50 22.62 -4.72
N ALA A 15 9.44 22.55 -3.94
CA ALA A 15 8.48 21.44 -4.05
C ALA A 15 7.76 21.46 -5.41
N TYR A 16 7.35 22.62 -5.93
CA TYR A 16 6.74 22.70 -7.26
C TYR A 16 7.73 22.40 -8.40
N GLU A 17 9.01 22.78 -8.25
CA GLU A 17 10.07 22.36 -9.17
C GLU A 17 10.24 20.83 -9.13
N GLY A 18 10.23 20.24 -7.95
CA GLY A 18 10.26 18.78 -7.74
C GLY A 18 9.06 18.07 -8.34
N SER A 19 7.86 18.64 -8.20
CA SER A 19 6.63 18.11 -8.82
C SER A 19 6.75 18.04 -10.34
N ARG A 20 7.28 19.09 -10.98
CA ARG A 20 7.55 19.10 -12.43
C ARG A 20 8.61 18.05 -12.80
N ALA A 21 9.71 17.99 -12.07
CA ALA A 21 10.76 17.02 -12.31
C ALA A 21 10.27 15.57 -12.17
N LEU A 22 9.34 15.30 -11.25
CA LEU A 22 8.72 13.98 -11.09
C LEU A 22 7.83 13.60 -12.29
N LYS A 23 7.06 14.59 -12.81
CA LYS A 23 6.27 14.43 -14.04
C LYS A 23 7.17 14.19 -15.26
N ASP A 24 8.30 14.89 -15.35
CA ASP A 24 9.28 14.69 -16.43
C ASP A 24 9.90 13.30 -16.39
N LEU A 25 10.22 12.76 -15.19
CA LEU A 25 10.71 11.39 -15.01
C LEU A 25 9.67 10.34 -15.40
N HIS A 26 8.38 10.66 -15.22
CA HIS A 26 7.30 9.82 -15.72
C HIS A 26 7.23 9.81 -17.26
N VAL A 27 7.35 10.99 -17.88
CA VAL A 27 7.30 11.15 -19.34
C VAL A 27 8.50 10.48 -20.01
N ASP A 28 9.70 10.58 -19.44
CA ASP A 28 10.91 9.96 -19.98
C ASP A 28 11.02 8.44 -19.68
N GLY A 29 10.04 7.88 -18.96
CA GLY A 29 9.96 6.46 -18.64
C GLY A 29 10.91 6.00 -17.54
N SER A 30 11.61 6.87 -16.85
CA SER A 30 12.51 6.55 -15.75
C SER A 30 11.76 5.97 -14.53
N LEU A 31 10.52 6.43 -14.33
CA LEU A 31 9.58 5.88 -13.35
C LEU A 31 8.15 5.89 -13.91
N PHE A 32 7.23 5.24 -13.20
CA PHE A 32 5.80 5.46 -13.39
C PHE A 32 5.25 6.17 -12.15
N LEU A 33 4.50 7.24 -12.36
CA LEU A 33 3.84 8.03 -11.32
C LEU A 33 2.35 7.65 -11.30
N TYR A 34 1.89 7.03 -10.22
CA TYR A 34 0.49 6.66 -10.05
C TYR A 34 -0.35 7.79 -9.49
N GLY A 35 0.22 8.59 -8.62
CA GLY A 35 -0.40 9.74 -8.04
C GLY A 35 0.59 10.53 -7.21
N MET A 36 0.31 11.81 -7.00
CA MET A 36 1.11 12.66 -6.13
C MET A 36 0.30 13.78 -5.52
N ALA A 37 0.79 14.29 -4.40
CA ALA A 37 0.28 15.51 -3.81
C ALA A 37 1.40 16.35 -3.21
N VAL A 38 1.19 17.64 -3.15
CA VAL A 38 2.06 18.60 -2.47
C VAL A 38 1.39 19.04 -1.18
N ILE A 39 2.11 18.89 -0.08
CA ILE A 39 1.66 19.33 1.25
C ILE A 39 2.65 20.33 1.83
N ALA A 40 2.18 21.36 2.50
CA ALA A 40 3.02 22.34 3.19
C ALA A 40 2.65 22.38 4.67
N LYS A 41 3.67 22.45 5.54
CA LYS A 41 3.51 22.67 6.98
C LYS A 41 3.80 24.13 7.30
N ASP A 42 2.82 24.85 7.79
CA ASP A 42 2.96 26.25 8.15
C ASP A 42 3.81 26.46 9.43
N ALA A 43 4.13 27.71 9.76
CA ALA A 43 4.91 28.04 10.95
C ALA A 43 4.21 27.64 12.26
N ALA A 44 2.88 27.49 12.25
CA ALA A 44 2.10 27.05 13.41
C ALA A 44 2.00 25.51 13.52
N GLY A 45 2.60 24.77 12.53
CA GLY A 45 2.59 23.32 12.48
C GLY A 45 1.40 22.71 11.74
N ASN A 46 0.49 23.53 11.17
CA ASN A 46 -0.65 23.00 10.43
C ASN A 46 -0.23 22.54 9.04
N VAL A 47 -0.74 21.37 8.63
CA VAL A 47 -0.48 20.80 7.31
C VAL A 47 -1.62 21.14 6.35
N LYS A 48 -1.28 21.62 5.15
CA LYS A 48 -2.25 21.96 4.09
C LYS A 48 -1.86 21.26 2.80
N VAL A 49 -2.84 20.65 2.15
CA VAL A 49 -2.69 20.13 0.79
C VAL A 49 -2.72 21.31 -0.20
N LYS A 50 -1.68 21.47 -1.00
CA LYS A 50 -1.52 22.55 -1.98
C LYS A 50 -1.89 22.12 -3.39
N GLU A 51 -1.50 20.92 -3.77
CA GLU A 51 -1.76 20.32 -5.07
C GLU A 51 -2.01 18.83 -4.90
N SER A 52 -2.97 18.29 -5.64
CA SER A 52 -3.19 16.85 -5.74
C SER A 52 -3.39 16.50 -7.22
N VAL A 53 -2.65 15.52 -7.69
CA VAL A 53 -2.79 14.96 -9.04
C VAL A 53 -3.07 13.48 -8.89
N ASP A 54 -4.29 13.09 -9.27
CA ASP A 54 -4.71 11.70 -9.34
C ASP A 54 -4.85 11.31 -10.81
N PRO A 55 -3.84 10.67 -11.41
CA PRO A 55 -3.88 10.29 -12.82
C PRO A 55 -4.73 9.04 -13.11
N GLY A 56 -5.37 8.43 -12.11
CA GLY A 56 -6.12 7.21 -12.41
C GLY A 56 -6.72 6.44 -11.23
N PRO A 57 -7.25 5.24 -11.49
CA PRO A 57 -8.02 4.44 -10.54
C PRO A 57 -7.23 3.95 -9.31
N LEU A 58 -5.91 4.17 -9.26
CA LEU A 58 -5.03 3.83 -8.13
C LEU A 58 -4.78 5.02 -7.19
N GLY A 59 -5.33 6.19 -7.48
CA GLY A 59 -5.18 7.41 -6.66
C GLY A 59 -5.70 7.29 -5.22
N THR A 60 -6.56 6.31 -4.96
CA THR A 60 -7.02 5.99 -3.60
C THR A 60 -5.87 5.63 -2.65
N ALA A 61 -4.84 4.92 -3.10
CA ALA A 61 -3.69 4.57 -2.26
C ALA A 61 -2.89 5.81 -1.85
N VAL A 62 -2.65 6.74 -2.78
CA VAL A 62 -2.02 8.04 -2.48
C VAL A 62 -2.93 8.87 -1.58
N GLY A 63 -4.24 8.87 -1.82
CA GLY A 63 -5.22 9.59 -0.99
C GLY A 63 -5.25 9.11 0.45
N VAL A 64 -5.18 7.80 0.69
CA VAL A 64 -5.13 7.22 2.04
C VAL A 64 -3.79 7.53 2.71
N LEU A 65 -2.66 7.41 2.01
CA LEU A 65 -1.36 7.80 2.54
C LEU A 65 -1.32 9.29 2.90
N LEU A 66 -1.86 10.14 2.04
CA LEU A 66 -2.00 11.57 2.28
C LEU A 66 -2.84 11.86 3.54
N GLY A 67 -4.03 11.29 3.60
CA GLY A 67 -4.94 11.47 4.73
C GLY A 67 -4.30 11.05 6.06
N GLY A 68 -3.63 9.91 6.06
CA GLY A 68 -2.92 9.40 7.21
C GLY A 68 -1.71 10.25 7.61
N LEU A 69 -0.86 10.65 6.68
CA LEU A 69 0.28 11.51 6.96
C LEU A 69 -0.15 12.90 7.45
N VAL A 70 -1.16 13.50 6.81
CA VAL A 70 -1.73 14.79 7.27
C VAL A 70 -2.34 14.64 8.67
N GLY A 71 -3.01 13.53 8.95
CA GLY A 71 -3.57 13.25 10.29
C GLY A 71 -2.50 13.13 11.37
N VAL A 72 -1.42 12.38 11.09
CA VAL A 72 -0.33 12.17 12.06
C VAL A 72 0.52 13.43 12.27
N ILE A 73 0.92 14.09 11.16
CA ILE A 73 1.82 15.25 11.19
C ILE A 73 1.11 16.52 11.68
N GLY A 74 -0.20 16.65 11.33
CA GLY A 74 -1.03 17.79 11.71
C GLY A 74 -1.71 17.69 13.09
N GLY A 75 -1.63 16.52 13.74
CA GLY A 75 -2.29 16.29 15.02
C GLY A 75 -3.82 16.49 14.93
N PRO A 76 -4.52 16.87 16.02
CA PRO A 76 -5.97 17.08 16.03
C PRO A 76 -6.47 18.09 14.99
N ALA A 77 -5.65 19.11 14.66
CA ALA A 77 -5.97 20.11 13.64
C ALA A 77 -5.79 19.57 12.21
N GLY A 78 -4.87 18.62 12.01
CA GLY A 78 -4.63 17.97 10.71
C GLY A 78 -5.77 17.07 10.26
N VAL A 79 -6.44 16.43 11.20
CA VAL A 79 -7.63 15.59 10.93
C VAL A 79 -8.77 16.42 10.33
N VAL A 80 -8.97 17.66 10.79
CA VAL A 80 -10.02 18.55 10.27
C VAL A 80 -9.71 19.03 8.84
N ALA A 81 -8.43 19.29 8.52
CA ALA A 81 -8.02 19.73 7.20
C ALA A 81 -8.11 18.58 6.15
N GLY A 82 -7.83 17.35 6.56
CA GLY A 82 -8.01 16.16 5.71
C GLY A 82 -9.48 15.85 5.43
N ALA A 83 -10.38 16.17 6.35
CA ALA A 83 -11.82 15.94 6.20
C ALA A 83 -12.50 16.87 5.15
N ALA A 84 -11.96 18.05 4.92
CA ALA A 84 -12.51 19.00 3.93
C ALA A 84 -12.33 18.56 2.47
N GLY A 85 -11.50 17.55 2.20
CA GLY A 85 -11.26 16.96 0.88
C GLY A 85 -12.02 15.66 0.58
N GLY A 86 -12.97 15.24 1.46
CA GLY A 86 -13.98 14.25 1.06
C GLY A 86 -13.77 12.80 1.49
N THR A 87 -12.80 12.44 2.33
CA THR A 87 -12.87 11.16 3.09
C THR A 87 -12.10 11.28 4.40
N VAL A 88 -12.85 11.32 5.49
CA VAL A 88 -12.33 11.15 6.83
C VAL A 88 -12.01 9.70 7.02
N LEU A 89 -10.80 9.26 6.67
CA LEU A 89 -10.29 7.94 7.06
C LEU A 89 -8.76 7.89 6.90
N GLY A 90 -8.04 8.56 7.73
CA GLY A 90 -6.61 8.37 7.91
C GLY A 90 -6.33 8.05 9.36
N SER A 91 -6.72 6.87 9.84
CA SER A 91 -6.14 6.40 11.10
C SER A 91 -4.75 5.84 10.80
N LEU A 92 -3.84 5.90 11.77
CA LEU A 92 -2.56 5.17 11.71
C LEU A 92 -2.75 3.72 11.25
N PHE A 93 -3.91 3.13 11.56
CA PHE A 93 -4.32 1.79 11.17
C PHE A 93 -4.41 1.61 9.64
N ASP A 94 -4.91 2.61 8.92
CA ASP A 94 -5.05 2.52 7.46
C ASP A 94 -3.69 2.66 6.76
N ILE A 95 -2.77 3.43 7.34
CA ILE A 95 -1.40 3.57 6.80
C ILE A 95 -0.62 2.26 6.99
N VAL A 96 -0.74 1.63 8.14
CA VAL A 96 -0.12 0.33 8.44
C VAL A 96 -0.71 -0.75 7.54
N ASN A 97 -2.01 -0.73 7.26
CA ASN A 97 -2.66 -1.66 6.34
C ASN A 97 -2.22 -1.47 4.88
N LEU A 98 -1.76 -0.28 4.50
CA LEU A 98 -1.07 -0.06 3.22
C LEU A 98 0.39 -0.52 3.22
N GLY A 99 0.87 -1.08 4.34
CA GLY A 99 2.25 -1.53 4.49
C GLY A 99 3.26 -0.41 4.71
N VAL A 100 2.82 0.74 5.19
CA VAL A 100 3.68 1.86 5.58
C VAL A 100 4.00 1.74 7.06
N GLY A 101 5.22 1.35 7.41
CA GLY A 101 5.63 1.17 8.80
C GLY A 101 5.63 2.47 9.62
N GLU A 102 5.36 2.35 10.93
CA GLU A 102 5.37 3.49 11.86
C GLU A 102 6.69 4.28 11.83
N ASP A 103 7.83 3.58 11.68
CA ASP A 103 9.15 4.19 11.55
C ASP A 103 9.26 5.15 10.36
N TYR A 104 8.62 4.81 9.24
CA TYR A 104 8.61 5.67 8.06
C TYR A 104 7.80 6.93 8.30
N VAL A 105 6.60 6.79 8.88
CA VAL A 105 5.73 7.92 9.21
C VAL A 105 6.41 8.86 10.20
N THR A 106 7.10 8.32 11.20
CA THR A 106 7.89 9.09 12.17
C THR A 106 9.00 9.87 11.49
N LYS A 107 9.81 9.24 10.63
CA LYS A 107 10.87 9.93 9.87
C LYS A 107 10.33 11.04 8.97
N VAL A 108 9.20 10.81 8.30
CA VAL A 108 8.55 11.84 7.49
C VAL A 108 8.10 13.02 8.36
N SER A 109 7.50 12.73 9.53
CA SER A 109 7.03 13.75 10.47
C SER A 109 8.16 14.62 11.02
N GLU A 110 9.31 14.01 11.33
CA GLU A 110 10.53 14.68 11.80
C GLU A 110 11.13 15.57 10.70
N GLU A 111 11.25 15.03 9.48
CA GLU A 111 11.83 15.76 8.35
C GLU A 111 10.94 16.92 7.90
N LEU A 112 9.62 16.74 7.88
CA LEU A 112 8.65 17.79 7.51
C LEU A 112 8.43 18.74 8.68
N GLY A 113 9.43 19.57 8.98
CA GLY A 113 9.34 20.63 9.99
C GLY A 113 8.48 21.82 9.54
N PRO A 114 8.19 22.77 10.44
CA PRO A 114 7.49 24.01 10.11
C PRO A 114 8.18 24.80 9.00
N GLY A 115 7.39 25.32 8.07
CA GLY A 115 7.88 26.07 6.89
C GLY A 115 8.37 25.22 5.74
N LYS A 116 8.50 23.89 5.92
CA LYS A 116 8.86 22.96 4.84
C LYS A 116 7.63 22.50 4.04
N THR A 117 7.91 22.00 2.85
CA THR A 117 6.90 21.50 1.91
C THR A 117 7.32 20.12 1.43
N ALA A 118 6.41 19.18 1.31
CA ALA A 118 6.72 17.85 0.82
C ALA A 118 5.87 17.48 -0.40
N ILE A 119 6.45 16.67 -1.28
CA ILE A 119 5.72 15.89 -2.28
C ILE A 119 5.52 14.48 -1.71
N ILE A 120 4.30 13.96 -1.77
CA ILE A 120 3.99 12.58 -1.50
C ILE A 120 3.57 11.96 -2.83
N ALA A 121 4.16 10.81 -3.18
CA ALA A 121 3.88 10.15 -4.45
C ALA A 121 3.89 8.63 -4.30
N GLU A 122 3.07 7.95 -5.10
CA GLU A 122 3.20 6.53 -5.37
C GLU A 122 3.87 6.33 -6.73
N VAL A 123 4.98 5.60 -6.74
CA VAL A 123 5.78 5.40 -7.95
C VAL A 123 6.22 3.95 -8.12
N ASP A 124 6.38 3.52 -9.38
CA ASP A 124 7.20 2.37 -9.73
C ASP A 124 8.51 2.86 -10.36
N GLU A 125 9.64 2.51 -9.75
CA GLU A 125 10.98 2.80 -10.25
C GLU A 125 11.84 1.53 -10.22
N ASN A 126 12.62 1.30 -11.30
CA ASN A 126 13.54 0.16 -11.36
C ASN A 126 14.85 0.46 -10.62
N TRP A 127 15.27 1.71 -10.57
CA TRP A 127 16.41 2.21 -9.80
C TRP A 127 16.10 3.60 -9.26
N THR A 128 16.77 3.96 -8.17
CA THR A 128 16.46 5.18 -7.40
C THR A 128 17.20 6.41 -7.93
N THR A 129 18.33 6.23 -8.63
CA THR A 129 19.24 7.29 -9.04
C THR A 129 18.58 8.45 -9.80
N PRO A 130 17.69 8.24 -10.80
CA PRO A 130 17.07 9.34 -11.53
C PRO A 130 16.27 10.27 -10.62
N LEU A 131 15.48 9.71 -9.71
CA LEU A 131 14.69 10.47 -8.77
C LEU A 131 15.59 11.17 -7.74
N ASP A 132 16.54 10.44 -7.13
CA ASP A 132 17.43 10.99 -6.11
C ASP A 132 18.26 12.16 -6.65
N THR A 133 18.79 12.02 -7.86
CA THR A 133 19.60 13.08 -8.50
C THR A 133 18.75 14.34 -8.76
N ARG A 134 17.53 14.17 -9.30
CA ARG A 134 16.64 15.31 -9.60
C ARG A 134 16.18 16.02 -8.34
N MET A 135 15.79 15.25 -7.31
CA MET A 135 15.31 15.82 -6.05
C MET A 135 16.45 16.41 -5.22
N GLY A 136 17.61 15.76 -5.19
CA GLY A 136 18.80 16.28 -4.51
C GLY A 136 19.29 17.61 -5.06
N ALA A 137 19.24 17.81 -6.39
CA ALA A 137 19.55 19.09 -7.04
C ALA A 137 18.64 20.25 -6.59
N LEU A 138 17.46 19.93 -6.07
CA LEU A 138 16.49 20.87 -5.51
C LEU A 138 16.55 20.98 -3.98
N ASN A 139 17.58 20.40 -3.35
CA ASN A 139 17.71 20.25 -1.90
C ASN A 139 16.54 19.47 -1.28
N GLY A 140 15.99 18.50 -2.01
CA GLY A 140 14.95 17.60 -1.53
C GLY A 140 15.53 16.40 -0.78
N THR A 141 15.04 16.13 0.41
CA THR A 141 15.31 14.88 1.18
C THR A 141 14.32 13.81 0.75
N VAL A 142 14.80 12.72 0.16
CA VAL A 142 13.95 11.63 -0.34
C VAL A 142 13.81 10.54 0.70
N LEU A 143 12.59 10.25 1.10
CA LEU A 143 12.20 9.15 1.98
C LEU A 143 11.38 8.15 1.16
N ARG A 144 11.66 6.84 1.32
CA ARG A 144 10.97 5.76 0.59
C ARG A 144 10.54 4.66 1.54
N THR A 145 9.39 4.09 1.23
CA THR A 145 8.98 2.80 1.77
C THR A 145 8.38 1.94 0.67
N TRP A 146 8.53 0.63 0.81
CA TRP A 146 7.85 -0.29 -0.09
C TRP A 146 6.37 -0.31 0.26
N ARG A 147 5.52 -0.38 -0.75
CA ARG A 147 4.15 -0.84 -0.54
C ARG A 147 4.25 -2.32 -0.19
N SER A 148 4.15 -2.63 1.10
CA SER A 148 4.53 -3.95 1.60
C SER A 148 3.45 -4.99 1.35
N ASP A 149 3.90 -6.25 1.33
CA ASP A 149 3.05 -7.45 1.36
C ASP A 149 2.48 -7.71 2.77
N PHE A 150 2.54 -6.71 3.66
CA PHE A 150 2.17 -6.85 5.07
C PHE A 150 0.74 -7.36 5.22
N GLU A 151 -0.20 -6.83 4.47
CA GLU A 151 -1.59 -7.27 4.49
C GLU A 151 -1.73 -8.71 4.00
N ASP A 152 -1.04 -9.06 2.91
CA ASP A 152 -1.04 -10.43 2.37
C ASP A 152 -0.44 -11.42 3.38
N ASP A 153 0.65 -11.03 4.06
CA ASP A 153 1.30 -11.83 5.10
C ASP A 153 0.45 -11.98 6.35
N GLN A 154 -0.25 -10.94 6.76
CA GLN A 154 -1.15 -10.97 7.90
C GLN A 154 -2.36 -11.88 7.62
N ILE A 155 -3.03 -11.72 6.49
CA ILE A 155 -4.14 -12.59 6.08
C ILE A 155 -3.69 -14.06 6.04
N ALA A 156 -2.53 -14.34 5.45
CA ALA A 156 -2.01 -15.70 5.37
C ALA A 156 -1.71 -16.29 6.77
N LYS A 157 -1.16 -15.50 7.70
CA LYS A 157 -0.89 -15.92 9.07
C LYS A 157 -2.17 -16.15 9.89
N GLU A 158 -3.14 -15.24 9.79
CA GLU A 158 -4.44 -15.38 10.46
C GLU A 158 -5.15 -16.64 10.01
N VAL A 159 -5.20 -16.87 8.70
CA VAL A 159 -5.83 -18.08 8.14
C VAL A 159 -5.12 -19.35 8.59
N ALA A 160 -3.78 -19.36 8.62
CA ALA A 160 -3.03 -20.52 9.11
C ALA A 160 -3.27 -20.78 10.61
N ALA A 161 -3.47 -19.76 11.42
CA ALA A 161 -3.82 -19.90 12.83
C ALA A 161 -5.23 -20.47 13.00
N GLU A 162 -6.23 -19.94 12.28
CA GLU A 162 -7.60 -20.44 12.31
C GLU A 162 -7.71 -21.89 11.81
N GLU A 163 -6.91 -22.28 10.80
CA GLU A 163 -6.80 -23.65 10.32
C GLU A 163 -6.23 -24.60 11.39
N ALA A 164 -5.15 -24.19 12.05
CA ALA A 164 -4.53 -24.97 13.12
C ALA A 164 -5.47 -25.16 14.30
N ASP A 165 -6.21 -24.13 14.69
CA ASP A 165 -7.22 -24.20 15.77
C ASP A 165 -8.38 -25.14 15.40
N PHE A 166 -8.87 -25.07 14.16
CA PHE A 166 -9.92 -25.96 13.67
C PHE A 166 -9.46 -27.43 13.66
N GLU A 167 -8.26 -27.75 13.16
CA GLU A 167 -7.73 -29.12 13.15
C GLU A 167 -7.45 -29.63 14.58
N ALA A 168 -6.99 -28.80 15.51
CA ALA A 168 -6.81 -29.15 16.90
C ALA A 168 -8.14 -29.50 17.57
N LEU A 169 -9.19 -28.69 17.39
CA LEU A 169 -10.54 -28.95 17.90
C LEU A 169 -11.17 -30.21 17.30
N LYS A 170 -10.90 -30.46 16.03
CA LYS A 170 -11.36 -31.67 15.33
C LYS A 170 -10.71 -32.95 15.90
N ALA A 171 -9.41 -32.89 16.17
CA ALA A 171 -8.67 -33.98 16.83
C ALA A 171 -9.18 -34.23 18.27
N GLU A 172 -9.41 -33.15 19.04
CA GLU A 172 -9.96 -33.22 20.38
C GLU A 172 -11.39 -33.85 20.38
N TYR A 173 -12.25 -33.38 19.46
CA TYR A 173 -13.60 -33.92 19.30
C TYR A 173 -13.61 -35.41 18.96
N ALA A 174 -12.68 -35.88 18.12
CA ALA A 174 -12.59 -37.30 17.76
C ALA A 174 -12.28 -38.18 18.94
N GLN A 175 -11.50 -37.73 19.91
CA GLN A 175 -11.07 -38.50 21.09
C GLN A 175 -11.96 -38.27 22.32
N ALA A 176 -12.92 -37.34 22.27
CA ALA A 176 -13.73 -36.95 23.42
C ALA A 176 -14.81 -37.98 23.78
N THR A 177 -15.16 -38.02 25.07
CA THR A 177 -16.35 -38.79 25.56
C THR A 177 -17.65 -38.19 25.03
N ALA A 178 -18.75 -38.92 25.09
CA ALA A 178 -20.05 -38.47 24.60
C ALA A 178 -20.52 -37.15 25.25
N GLU A 179 -20.23 -36.98 26.55
CA GLU A 179 -20.57 -35.76 27.29
C GLU A 179 -19.70 -34.57 26.87
N ALA A 180 -18.40 -34.77 26.72
CA ALA A 180 -17.47 -33.73 26.23
C ALA A 180 -17.74 -33.34 24.78
N LYS A 181 -18.15 -34.25 23.91
CA LYS A 181 -18.53 -33.99 22.53
C LYS A 181 -19.66 -32.98 22.40
N ALA A 182 -20.64 -32.97 23.31
CA ALA A 182 -21.72 -32.00 23.28
C ALA A 182 -21.21 -30.55 23.45
N ASN A 183 -20.23 -30.35 24.34
CA ASN A 183 -19.60 -29.04 24.58
C ASN A 183 -18.63 -28.65 23.47
N LEU A 184 -17.87 -29.61 22.91
CA LEU A 184 -16.90 -29.34 21.83
C LEU A 184 -17.57 -29.07 20.50
N LYS A 185 -18.77 -29.58 20.26
CA LYS A 185 -19.50 -29.39 19.00
C LYS A 185 -19.73 -27.92 18.68
N ALA A 186 -20.17 -27.14 19.66
CA ALA A 186 -20.41 -25.68 19.45
C ALA A 186 -19.13 -24.95 19.12
N LYS A 187 -17.99 -25.31 19.76
CA LYS A 187 -16.67 -24.70 19.45
C LYS A 187 -16.21 -25.11 18.07
N LEU A 188 -16.39 -26.36 17.67
CA LEU A 188 -16.01 -26.84 16.33
C LEU A 188 -16.85 -26.19 15.24
N ASP A 189 -18.17 -26.04 15.46
CA ASP A 189 -19.06 -25.35 14.53
C ASP A 189 -18.65 -23.85 14.37
N GLN A 190 -18.25 -23.20 15.47
CA GLN A 190 -17.74 -21.83 15.44
C GLN A 190 -16.41 -21.73 14.68
N ALA A 191 -15.41 -22.54 15.02
CA ALA A 191 -14.11 -22.55 14.34
C ALA A 191 -14.25 -22.85 12.83
N LYS A 192 -15.21 -23.73 12.46
CA LYS A 192 -15.55 -23.97 11.05
C LYS A 192 -16.15 -22.73 10.36
N ALA A 193 -16.94 -21.93 11.08
CA ALA A 193 -17.51 -20.70 10.54
C ALA A 193 -16.41 -19.63 10.36
N ASP A 194 -15.51 -19.51 11.34
CA ASP A 194 -14.39 -18.57 11.29
C ASP A 194 -13.43 -18.92 10.14
N LEU A 195 -13.10 -20.20 9.96
CA LEU A 195 -12.29 -20.68 8.84
C LEU A 195 -12.94 -20.43 7.46
N LYS A 196 -14.26 -20.56 7.35
CA LYS A 196 -14.99 -20.18 6.12
C LYS A 196 -14.94 -18.69 5.84
N GLN A 197 -14.99 -17.87 6.87
CA GLN A 197 -14.83 -16.42 6.72
C GLN A 197 -13.41 -16.06 6.28
N ALA A 198 -12.41 -16.73 6.82
CA ALA A 198 -11.02 -16.59 6.42
C ALA A 198 -10.79 -17.00 4.95
N ASP A 199 -11.39 -18.12 4.51
CA ASP A 199 -11.39 -18.55 3.10
C ASP A 199 -11.96 -17.47 2.17
N ALA A 200 -13.09 -16.87 2.55
CA ALA A 200 -13.70 -15.78 1.77
C ALA A 200 -12.81 -14.53 1.72
N ARG A 201 -12.11 -14.17 2.81
CA ARG A 201 -11.13 -13.06 2.84
C ARG A 201 -9.95 -13.32 1.92
N LEU A 202 -9.39 -14.55 1.95
CA LEU A 202 -8.30 -14.94 1.03
C LEU A 202 -8.72 -14.82 -0.44
N GLN A 203 -9.90 -15.33 -0.78
CA GLN A 203 -10.42 -15.24 -2.14
C GLN A 203 -10.58 -13.78 -2.59
N ALA A 204 -11.22 -12.96 -1.76
CA ALA A 204 -11.41 -11.54 -2.06
C ALA A 204 -10.06 -10.82 -2.26
N ARG A 205 -9.05 -11.13 -1.45
CA ARG A 205 -7.71 -10.55 -1.60
C ARG A 205 -7.00 -10.99 -2.87
N ILE A 206 -7.13 -12.27 -3.25
CA ILE A 206 -6.59 -12.79 -4.53
C ILE A 206 -7.22 -12.04 -5.72
N ASP A 207 -8.54 -11.85 -5.69
CA ASP A 207 -9.27 -11.17 -6.76
C ASP A 207 -8.89 -9.69 -6.83
N GLU A 208 -8.72 -9.03 -5.69
CA GLU A 208 -8.25 -7.64 -5.60
C GLU A 208 -6.83 -7.50 -6.19
N LEU A 209 -5.88 -8.38 -5.82
CA LEU A 209 -4.52 -8.36 -6.35
C LEU A 209 -4.48 -8.56 -7.87
N ASN A 210 -5.29 -9.46 -8.40
CA ASN A 210 -5.39 -9.65 -9.85
C ASN A 210 -5.92 -8.40 -10.54
N ASN A 211 -6.99 -7.81 -10.03
CA ASN A 211 -7.55 -6.57 -10.58
C ASN A 211 -6.55 -5.40 -10.49
N GLU A 212 -5.84 -5.27 -9.38
CA GLU A 212 -4.81 -4.25 -9.21
C GLU A 212 -3.66 -4.43 -10.21
N MET A 213 -3.19 -5.66 -10.41
CA MET A 213 -2.17 -5.98 -11.42
C MET A 213 -2.62 -5.53 -12.81
N ASP A 214 -3.84 -5.86 -13.21
CA ASP A 214 -4.38 -5.52 -14.53
C ASP A 214 -4.46 -4.00 -14.72
N VAL A 215 -4.95 -3.28 -13.71
CA VAL A 215 -5.01 -1.82 -13.73
C VAL A 215 -3.62 -1.19 -13.85
N ARG A 216 -2.62 -1.70 -13.11
CA ARG A 216 -1.24 -1.22 -13.19
C ARG A 216 -0.61 -1.50 -14.55
N LEU A 217 -0.80 -2.70 -15.10
CA LEU A 217 -0.30 -3.04 -16.43
C LEU A 217 -0.93 -2.18 -17.52
N ALA A 218 -2.23 -1.94 -17.47
CA ALA A 218 -2.93 -1.06 -18.40
C ALA A 218 -2.43 0.40 -18.32
N ALA A 219 -2.09 0.88 -17.11
CA ALA A 219 -1.49 2.19 -16.93
C ALA A 219 -0.09 2.28 -17.57
N GLN A 220 0.75 1.24 -17.41
CA GLN A 220 2.06 1.15 -18.05
C GLN A 220 1.94 1.07 -19.59
N GLU A 221 0.95 0.37 -20.13
CA GLU A 221 0.69 0.29 -21.57
C GLU A 221 0.34 1.67 -22.15
N LYS A 222 -0.45 2.46 -21.43
CA LYS A 222 -0.74 3.85 -21.85
C LYS A 222 0.53 4.71 -21.89
N GLN A 223 1.40 4.61 -20.88
CA GLN A 223 2.69 5.31 -20.89
C GLN A 223 3.56 4.84 -22.08
N MET A 224 3.59 3.53 -22.34
CA MET A 224 4.38 2.93 -23.44
C MET A 224 3.89 3.41 -24.82
N ALA A 225 2.60 3.68 -25.00
CA ALA A 225 2.04 4.14 -26.26
C ALA A 225 2.62 5.48 -26.73
N THR A 226 2.92 6.38 -25.78
CA THR A 226 3.48 7.73 -26.06
C THR A 226 4.99 7.81 -25.89
N ALA A 227 5.63 6.77 -25.36
CA ALA A 227 7.05 6.76 -25.01
C ALA A 227 7.96 6.61 -26.24
N GLN A 228 9.17 7.18 -26.15
CA GLN A 228 10.25 6.95 -27.12
C GLN A 228 10.84 5.54 -26.98
N ALA A 229 11.62 5.08 -27.96
CA ALA A 229 12.12 3.71 -28.05
C ALA A 229 12.90 3.27 -26.79
N GLU A 230 13.79 4.11 -26.27
CA GLU A 230 14.56 3.81 -25.05
C GLU A 230 13.65 3.68 -23.81
N ALA A 231 12.67 4.56 -23.67
CA ALA A 231 11.71 4.53 -22.58
C ALA A 231 10.83 3.27 -22.66
N LYS A 232 10.45 2.81 -23.86
CA LYS A 232 9.68 1.57 -24.06
C LYS A 232 10.35 0.35 -23.45
N GLU A 233 11.66 0.23 -23.58
CA GLU A 233 12.40 -0.90 -22.99
C GLU A 233 12.42 -0.84 -21.45
N LYS A 234 12.54 0.36 -20.87
CA LYS A 234 12.43 0.55 -19.42
C LYS A 234 11.03 0.18 -18.91
N ILE A 235 10.00 0.58 -19.63
CA ILE A 235 8.59 0.28 -19.30
C ILE A 235 8.32 -1.23 -19.39
N LYS A 236 8.78 -1.90 -20.43
CA LYS A 236 8.63 -3.37 -20.57
C LYS A 236 9.25 -4.12 -19.39
N LYS A 237 10.47 -3.74 -18.98
CA LYS A 237 11.13 -4.34 -17.80
C LYS A 237 10.31 -4.12 -16.53
N ARG A 238 9.73 -2.94 -16.36
CA ARG A 238 8.87 -2.61 -15.23
C ARG A 238 7.57 -3.43 -15.24
N MET A 239 6.91 -3.56 -16.39
CA MET A 239 5.73 -4.42 -16.54
C MET A 239 6.02 -5.88 -16.20
N ALA A 240 7.18 -6.40 -16.62
CA ALA A 240 7.60 -7.74 -16.25
C ALA A 240 7.81 -7.90 -14.74
N ALA A 241 8.40 -6.91 -14.08
CA ALA A 241 8.57 -6.88 -12.63
C ALA A 241 7.23 -6.83 -11.89
N ILE A 242 6.28 -6.01 -12.35
CA ILE A 242 4.91 -5.96 -11.81
C ILE A 242 4.25 -7.34 -11.90
N ARG A 243 4.25 -7.97 -13.08
CA ARG A 243 3.67 -9.32 -13.24
C ARG A 243 4.29 -10.34 -12.31
N ALA A 244 5.63 -10.35 -12.20
CA ALA A 244 6.35 -11.29 -11.35
C ALA A 244 5.97 -11.10 -9.86
N ASP A 245 5.88 -9.86 -9.39
CA ASP A 245 5.52 -9.51 -8.02
C ASP A 245 4.10 -9.98 -7.69
N TYR A 246 3.10 -9.55 -8.45
CA TYR A 246 1.70 -9.93 -8.21
C TYR A 246 1.45 -11.43 -8.39
N THR A 247 2.16 -12.09 -9.31
CA THR A 247 2.08 -13.55 -9.46
C THR A 247 2.63 -14.27 -8.23
N ALA A 248 3.76 -13.82 -7.67
CA ALA A 248 4.32 -14.41 -6.46
C ALA A 248 3.40 -14.23 -5.25
N ARG A 249 2.84 -13.03 -5.05
CA ARG A 249 1.90 -12.70 -3.98
C ARG A 249 0.64 -13.56 -4.08
N THR A 250 0.02 -13.60 -5.26
CA THR A 250 -1.18 -14.40 -5.52
C THR A 250 -0.92 -15.91 -5.34
N ALA A 251 0.26 -16.40 -5.74
CA ALA A 251 0.63 -17.81 -5.55
C ALA A 251 0.72 -18.17 -4.07
N LYS A 252 1.29 -17.29 -3.23
CA LYS A 252 1.38 -17.47 -1.78
C LYS A 252 0.00 -17.56 -1.13
N LEU A 253 -0.91 -16.65 -1.47
CA LEU A 253 -2.29 -16.66 -0.95
C LEU A 253 -3.08 -17.88 -1.47
N LYS A 254 -2.90 -18.29 -2.72
CA LYS A 254 -3.51 -19.50 -3.28
C LYS A 254 -3.04 -20.78 -2.58
N GLN A 255 -1.80 -20.83 -2.15
CA GLN A 255 -1.29 -21.95 -1.36
C GLN A 255 -2.01 -22.03 0.00
N ALA A 256 -2.12 -20.92 0.72
CA ALA A 256 -2.88 -20.85 1.97
C ALA A 256 -4.35 -21.24 1.75
N TRP A 257 -4.97 -20.70 0.70
CA TRP A 257 -6.36 -21.02 0.34
C TRP A 257 -6.60 -22.49 0.03
N GLN A 258 -5.65 -23.18 -0.60
CA GLN A 258 -5.75 -24.60 -0.90
C GLN A 258 -5.76 -25.44 0.39
N LEU A 259 -4.89 -25.10 1.35
CA LEU A 259 -4.85 -25.78 2.66
C LEU A 259 -6.16 -25.60 3.42
N THR A 260 -6.71 -24.40 3.45
CA THR A 260 -8.02 -24.11 4.08
C THR A 260 -9.14 -24.95 3.47
N LYS A 261 -9.17 -25.12 2.15
CA LYS A 261 -10.17 -25.97 1.49
C LYS A 261 -10.02 -27.43 1.85
N GLU A 262 -8.80 -27.94 1.95
CA GLU A 262 -8.52 -29.31 2.37
C GLU A 262 -9.00 -29.55 3.81
N ALA A 263 -8.73 -28.61 4.72
CA ALA A 263 -9.19 -28.65 6.11
C ALA A 263 -10.73 -28.67 6.22
N LEU A 264 -11.42 -27.85 5.42
CA LEU A 264 -12.88 -27.76 5.40
C LEU A 264 -13.56 -28.99 4.76
N ALA A 265 -12.87 -29.69 3.86
CA ALA A 265 -13.39 -30.87 3.15
C ALA A 265 -13.21 -32.18 3.92
N ALA A 266 -12.22 -32.22 4.81
CA ALA A 266 -11.89 -33.38 5.66
C ALA A 266 -12.80 -33.45 6.91
#